data_e8d8a4818fcbb5377eba1c92d379db1e
#
_entry.id   e8d8a4818fcbb5377eba1c92d379db1e
#
_cell.length_a   1.000
_cell.length_b   1.000
_cell.length_c   1.000
_cell.angle_alpha   90.00
_cell.angle_beta   90.00
_cell.angle_gamma   90.00
#
_symmetry.space_group_name_H-M   'P 1'
#
loop_
_entity.id
_entity.type
_entity.pdbx_description
1 polymer ?
#
loop_
_entity_poly.entity_id
_entity_poly.type
_entity_poly.pdbx_seq_one_letter_code
_entity_poly.pdbx_strand_id
1 'polypeptide(L)'
;MGCSQETRVGEKPNILFVIGGPGCGKGTQCKRIVEKFHYKSFSTGDLLRKYVKDKKEGYEEIENQMKEGKLISSATLMKVLKEYILNEENKKILVDGYPRNQENIDEWEKQMKDHVVVKGALYIEVSNDEMKKRLLGRNEGRADDNEETIGKRLETFEKETKPIVEYFERQKNLIRIDGMKTVDELSEDIANKFKEKGLA
;
A
#
# COMPACT_ATOMS: atom_id res chain seq x y z
N MET A 1 -11.18 -8.74 -48.21
CA MET A 1 -11.87 -8.95 -46.93
C MET A 1 -10.85 -8.69 -45.82
N GLY A 2 -10.84 -7.49 -45.30
CA GLY A 2 -9.94 -7.09 -44.21
C GLY A 2 -10.51 -7.54 -42.89
N CYS A 3 -9.84 -8.48 -42.23
CA CYS A 3 -10.15 -8.88 -40.87
C CYS A 3 -9.66 -7.78 -39.94
N SER A 4 -10.55 -6.93 -39.48
CA SER A 4 -10.28 -5.95 -38.43
C SER A 4 -9.95 -6.74 -37.17
N GLN A 5 -8.69 -6.74 -36.74
CA GLN A 5 -8.32 -7.17 -35.40
C GLN A 5 -8.93 -6.16 -34.42
N GLU A 6 -10.11 -6.48 -33.90
CA GLU A 6 -10.59 -5.86 -32.66
C GLU A 6 -9.58 -6.17 -31.57
N THR A 7 -8.76 -5.18 -31.22
CA THR A 7 -7.96 -5.20 -30.01
C THR A 7 -8.93 -5.35 -28.85
N ARG A 8 -9.01 -6.55 -28.27
CA ARG A 8 -9.69 -6.77 -26.98
C ARG A 8 -9.05 -5.82 -26.00
N VAL A 9 -9.76 -4.74 -25.66
CA VAL A 9 -9.40 -3.87 -24.55
C VAL A 9 -9.43 -4.77 -23.31
N GLY A 10 -8.27 -5.19 -22.84
CA GLY A 10 -8.16 -6.05 -21.68
C GLY A 10 -8.80 -5.38 -20.47
N GLU A 11 -9.46 -6.19 -19.64
CA GLU A 11 -10.07 -5.71 -18.39
C GLU A 11 -9.02 -4.97 -17.54
N LYS A 12 -9.33 -3.72 -17.15
CA LYS A 12 -8.42 -2.90 -16.32
C LYS A 12 -8.25 -3.54 -14.94
N PRO A 13 -7.03 -3.57 -14.40
CA PRO A 13 -6.81 -4.04 -13.03
C PRO A 13 -7.63 -3.25 -12.00
N ASN A 14 -8.18 -3.97 -11.04
CA ASN A 14 -8.88 -3.42 -9.88
C ASN A 14 -7.88 -3.22 -8.75
N ILE A 15 -7.72 -1.99 -8.31
CA ILE A 15 -6.76 -1.60 -7.27
C ILE A 15 -7.48 -1.37 -5.95
N LEU A 16 -7.02 -2.02 -4.91
CA LEU A 16 -7.39 -1.71 -3.53
C LEU A 16 -6.12 -1.24 -2.80
N PHE A 17 -6.12 -0.02 -2.34
CA PHE A 17 -5.04 0.51 -1.52
C PHE A 17 -5.12 -0.06 -0.10
N VAL A 18 -3.97 -0.28 0.54
CA VAL A 18 -3.91 -0.68 1.95
C VAL A 18 -3.13 0.37 2.73
N ILE A 19 -3.84 1.11 3.58
CA ILE A 19 -3.33 2.25 4.33
C ILE A 19 -3.27 1.90 5.81
N GLY A 20 -2.34 2.51 6.52
CA GLY A 20 -2.18 2.36 7.96
C GLY A 20 -0.77 2.70 8.39
N GLY A 21 -0.61 3.02 9.65
CA GLY A 21 0.68 3.42 10.21
C GLY A 21 1.73 2.29 10.18
N PRO A 22 2.98 2.63 10.43
CA PRO A 22 4.04 1.64 10.54
C PRO A 22 3.75 0.69 11.72
N GLY A 23 3.89 -0.63 11.52
CA GLY A 23 3.59 -1.61 12.57
C GLY A 23 2.10 -1.97 12.76
N CYS A 24 1.15 -1.39 12.00
CA CYS A 24 -0.27 -1.71 12.15
C CYS A 24 -0.70 -3.10 11.63
N GLY A 25 0.19 -3.87 11.00
CA GLY A 25 -0.10 -5.23 10.53
C GLY A 25 -0.51 -5.36 9.06
N LYS A 26 -0.37 -4.31 8.24
CA LYS A 26 -0.69 -4.35 6.79
C LYS A 26 -0.11 -5.56 6.07
N GLY A 27 1.20 -5.77 6.18
CA GLY A 27 1.87 -6.86 5.47
C GLY A 27 1.33 -8.24 5.82
N THR A 28 0.99 -8.48 7.10
CA THR A 28 0.38 -9.73 7.56
C THR A 28 -1.00 -9.92 6.94
N GLN A 29 -1.84 -8.87 6.96
CA GLN A 29 -3.18 -8.96 6.40
C GLN A 29 -3.18 -9.03 4.87
N CYS A 30 -2.27 -8.32 4.20
CA CYS A 30 -2.11 -8.45 2.75
C CYS A 30 -1.78 -9.90 2.33
N LYS A 31 -0.91 -10.61 3.06
CA LYS A 31 -0.63 -12.02 2.79
C LYS A 31 -1.88 -12.87 2.90
N ARG A 32 -2.68 -12.70 3.95
CA ARG A 32 -3.94 -13.45 4.15
C ARG A 32 -5.00 -13.12 3.09
N ILE A 33 -5.08 -11.85 2.65
CA ILE A 33 -5.97 -11.46 1.56
C ILE A 33 -5.54 -12.12 0.25
N VAL A 34 -4.24 -12.16 -0.02
CA VAL A 34 -3.69 -12.84 -1.21
C VAL A 34 -4.07 -14.31 -1.21
N GLU A 35 -3.86 -15.02 -0.10
CA GLU A 35 -4.17 -16.44 0.06
C GLU A 35 -5.68 -16.73 -0.08
N LYS A 36 -6.52 -15.89 0.53
CA LYS A 36 -7.97 -16.14 0.62
C LYS A 36 -8.75 -15.67 -0.59
N PHE A 37 -8.36 -14.56 -1.22
CA PHE A 37 -9.13 -13.90 -2.27
C PHE A 37 -8.38 -13.77 -3.59
N HIS A 38 -7.19 -14.38 -3.69
CA HIS A 38 -6.37 -14.44 -4.90
C HIS A 38 -5.97 -13.08 -5.47
N TYR A 39 -5.73 -12.10 -4.59
CA TYR A 39 -5.14 -10.82 -4.98
C TYR A 39 -3.65 -10.98 -5.25
N LYS A 40 -3.10 -10.11 -6.09
CA LYS A 40 -1.67 -9.81 -6.13
C LYS A 40 -1.36 -8.64 -5.21
N SER A 41 -0.33 -8.72 -4.39
CA SER A 41 0.04 -7.63 -3.49
C SER A 41 1.40 -7.04 -3.87
N PHE A 42 1.44 -5.71 -3.97
CA PHE A 42 2.66 -4.92 -4.12
C PHE A 42 2.83 -4.03 -2.90
N SER A 43 3.83 -4.34 -2.06
CA SER A 43 4.21 -3.48 -0.94
C SER A 43 5.25 -2.46 -1.43
N THR A 44 4.91 -1.17 -1.31
CA THR A 44 5.82 -0.09 -1.70
C THR A 44 7.15 -0.15 -0.97
N GLY A 45 7.12 -0.49 0.32
CA GLY A 45 8.33 -0.65 1.11
C GLY A 45 9.21 -1.81 0.63
N ASP A 46 8.60 -2.95 0.25
CA ASP A 46 9.37 -4.10 -0.24
C ASP A 46 9.91 -3.86 -1.64
N LEU A 47 9.14 -3.20 -2.52
CA LEU A 47 9.61 -2.80 -3.84
C LEU A 47 10.82 -1.85 -3.75
N LEU A 48 10.78 -0.87 -2.85
CA LEU A 48 11.89 0.05 -2.63
C LEU A 48 13.11 -0.65 -2.04
N ARG A 49 12.93 -1.53 -1.06
CA ARG A 49 14.03 -2.36 -0.51
C ARG A 49 14.67 -3.24 -1.59
N LYS A 50 13.85 -3.83 -2.46
CA LYS A 50 14.35 -4.59 -3.61
C LYS A 50 15.12 -3.69 -4.57
N TYR A 51 14.62 -2.49 -4.87
CA TYR A 51 15.27 -1.50 -5.73
C TYR A 51 16.67 -1.15 -5.21
N VAL A 52 16.79 -0.91 -3.90
CA VAL A 52 18.07 -0.64 -3.22
C VAL A 52 19.01 -1.86 -3.26
N LYS A 53 18.48 -3.06 -2.95
CA LYS A 53 19.25 -4.30 -2.99
C LYS A 53 19.83 -4.60 -4.38
N ASP A 54 19.02 -4.35 -5.41
CA ASP A 54 19.41 -4.57 -6.81
C ASP A 54 20.31 -3.42 -7.34
N LYS A 55 20.64 -2.43 -6.51
CA LYS A 55 21.48 -1.26 -6.82
C LYS A 55 21.07 -0.55 -8.12
N LYS A 56 19.75 -0.36 -8.30
CA LYS A 56 19.21 0.36 -9.44
C LYS A 56 19.58 1.84 -9.39
N GLU A 57 19.52 2.54 -10.53
CA GLU A 57 19.89 3.96 -10.64
C GLU A 57 19.24 4.83 -9.56
N GLY A 58 20.03 5.60 -8.79
CA GLY A 58 19.56 6.45 -7.70
C GLY A 58 19.23 5.71 -6.40
N TYR A 59 19.63 4.44 -6.24
CA TYR A 59 19.32 3.63 -5.05
C TYR A 59 19.86 4.23 -3.75
N GLU A 60 20.98 4.94 -3.79
CA GLU A 60 21.62 5.52 -2.59
C GLU A 60 20.75 6.60 -1.95
N GLU A 61 20.11 7.43 -2.75
CA GLU A 61 19.16 8.44 -2.25
C GLU A 61 17.95 7.80 -1.61
N ILE A 62 17.37 6.77 -2.25
CA ILE A 62 16.25 6.01 -1.72
C ILE A 62 16.64 5.34 -0.40
N GLU A 63 17.81 4.72 -0.33
CA GLU A 63 18.29 4.07 0.88
C GLU A 63 18.43 5.06 2.05
N ASN A 64 19.02 6.24 1.79
CA ASN A 64 19.18 7.28 2.80
C ASN A 64 17.84 7.80 3.30
N GLN A 65 16.90 8.12 2.42
CA GLN A 65 15.55 8.56 2.78
C GLN A 65 14.83 7.49 3.61
N MET A 66 14.95 6.21 3.25
CA MET A 66 14.36 5.10 4.01
C MET A 66 14.97 4.98 5.41
N LYS A 67 16.30 5.11 5.56
CA LYS A 67 16.98 5.10 6.86
C LYS A 67 16.54 6.25 7.76
N GLU A 68 16.26 7.40 7.17
CA GLU A 68 15.75 8.59 7.87
C GLU A 68 14.23 8.54 8.17
N GLY A 69 13.54 7.51 7.69
CA GLY A 69 12.07 7.38 7.85
C GLY A 69 11.26 8.37 7.01
N LYS A 70 11.87 9.01 6.02
CA LYS A 70 11.23 9.95 5.09
C LYS A 70 10.43 9.22 4.01
N LEU A 71 9.47 9.93 3.41
CA LEU A 71 8.79 9.46 2.21
C LEU A 71 9.69 9.62 0.99
N ILE A 72 9.66 8.63 0.11
CA ILE A 72 10.31 8.70 -1.20
C ILE A 72 9.48 9.59 -2.12
N SER A 73 10.13 10.30 -3.04
CA SER A 73 9.44 11.17 -3.99
C SER A 73 8.33 10.42 -4.74
N SER A 74 7.18 11.07 -4.91
CA SER A 74 6.01 10.45 -5.55
C SER A 74 6.31 10.02 -6.98
N ALA A 75 7.13 10.79 -7.71
CA ALA A 75 7.53 10.44 -9.07
C ALA A 75 8.37 9.16 -9.14
N THR A 76 9.36 9.01 -8.24
CA THR A 76 10.20 7.81 -8.15
C THR A 76 9.36 6.58 -7.77
N LEU A 77 8.51 6.73 -6.75
CA LEU A 77 7.65 5.65 -6.31
C LEU A 77 6.65 5.23 -7.39
N MET A 78 6.08 6.19 -8.12
CA MET A 78 5.14 5.92 -9.22
C MET A 78 5.82 5.20 -10.38
N LYS A 79 7.05 5.59 -10.75
CA LYS A 79 7.83 4.88 -11.78
C LYS A 79 7.95 3.40 -11.46
N VAL A 80 8.26 3.06 -10.20
CA VAL A 80 8.37 1.67 -9.75
C VAL A 80 7.01 0.97 -9.75
N LEU A 81 5.99 1.57 -9.13
CA LEU A 81 4.65 0.95 -9.03
C LEU A 81 4.01 0.70 -10.39
N LYS A 82 4.10 1.66 -11.30
CA LYS A 82 3.51 1.57 -12.64
C LYS A 82 4.04 0.37 -13.41
N GLU A 83 5.36 0.15 -13.38
CA GLU A 83 5.99 -1.00 -14.04
C GLU A 83 5.40 -2.32 -13.52
N TYR A 84 5.30 -2.49 -12.19
CA TYR A 84 4.79 -3.73 -11.60
C TYR A 84 3.28 -3.92 -11.84
N ILE A 85 2.47 -2.87 -11.73
CA ILE A 85 1.01 -2.97 -11.88
C ILE A 85 0.61 -3.24 -13.31
N LEU A 86 1.21 -2.56 -14.30
CA LEU A 86 0.81 -2.69 -15.69
C LEU A 86 1.29 -4.01 -16.34
N ASN A 87 2.36 -4.60 -15.80
CA ASN A 87 2.87 -5.90 -16.26
C ASN A 87 2.26 -7.10 -15.49
N GLU A 88 1.36 -6.84 -14.51
CA GLU A 88 0.72 -7.91 -13.75
C GLU A 88 -0.50 -8.47 -14.50
N GLU A 89 -0.58 -9.78 -14.58
CA GLU A 89 -1.70 -10.50 -15.24
C GLU A 89 -2.95 -10.55 -14.34
N ASN A 90 -2.73 -10.62 -13.01
CA ASN A 90 -3.83 -10.65 -12.06
C ASN A 90 -4.54 -9.28 -12.02
N LYS A 91 -5.85 -9.30 -12.19
CA LYS A 91 -6.69 -8.09 -12.21
C LYS A 91 -7.18 -7.64 -10.83
N LYS A 92 -6.89 -8.39 -9.77
CA LYS A 92 -7.16 -8.01 -8.37
C LYS A 92 -5.83 -7.65 -7.70
N ILE A 93 -5.56 -6.38 -7.46
CA ILE A 93 -4.27 -5.89 -6.96
C ILE A 93 -4.43 -5.13 -5.65
N LEU A 94 -3.63 -5.50 -4.65
CA LEU A 94 -3.40 -4.71 -3.45
C LEU A 94 -2.14 -3.85 -3.62
N VAL A 95 -2.22 -2.57 -3.27
CA VAL A 95 -1.06 -1.69 -3.17
C VAL A 95 -0.87 -1.31 -1.71
N ASP A 96 0.07 -1.99 -1.04
CA ASP A 96 0.35 -1.81 0.39
C ASP A 96 1.28 -0.62 0.64
N GLY A 97 0.85 0.23 1.55
CA GLY A 97 1.59 1.42 1.96
C GLY A 97 1.54 2.57 0.97
N TYR A 98 0.48 2.66 0.18
CA TYR A 98 0.19 3.72 -0.78
C TYR A 98 -1.32 3.98 -0.86
N PRO A 99 -1.76 5.24 -1.12
CA PRO A 99 -0.97 6.46 -1.08
C PRO A 99 -0.64 6.89 0.36
N ARG A 100 0.41 7.71 0.55
CA ARG A 100 0.82 8.20 1.86
C ARG A 100 0.67 9.71 2.05
N ASN A 101 0.56 10.46 0.96
CA ASN A 101 0.33 11.90 0.99
C ASN A 101 -0.46 12.35 -0.24
N GLN A 102 -0.80 13.63 -0.29
CA GLN A 102 -1.57 14.20 -1.40
C GLN A 102 -0.82 14.11 -2.73
N GLU A 103 0.48 14.34 -2.74
CA GLU A 103 1.30 14.23 -3.94
C GLU A 103 1.25 12.83 -4.56
N ASN A 104 1.15 11.78 -3.73
CA ASN A 104 0.95 10.41 -4.24
C ASN A 104 -0.40 10.27 -4.96
N ILE A 105 -1.47 10.86 -4.43
CA ILE A 105 -2.79 10.84 -5.09
C ILE A 105 -2.72 11.57 -6.43
N ASP A 106 -2.14 12.77 -6.44
CA ASP A 106 -2.04 13.60 -7.65
C ASP A 106 -1.24 12.89 -8.75
N GLU A 107 -0.11 12.27 -8.37
CA GLU A 107 0.73 11.53 -9.32
C GLU A 107 0.05 10.24 -9.80
N TRP A 108 -0.75 9.57 -8.94
CA TRP A 108 -1.58 8.45 -9.34
C TRP A 108 -2.65 8.84 -10.35
N GLU A 109 -3.42 9.90 -10.07
CA GLU A 109 -4.45 10.40 -10.97
C GLU A 109 -3.88 10.78 -12.34
N LYS A 110 -2.71 11.41 -12.35
CA LYS A 110 -2.03 11.79 -13.58
C LYS A 110 -1.59 10.59 -14.42
N GLN A 111 -1.07 9.53 -13.80
CA GLN A 111 -0.40 8.44 -14.53
C GLN A 111 -1.19 7.14 -14.62
N MET A 112 -2.14 6.88 -13.72
CA MET A 112 -2.78 5.55 -13.57
C MET A 112 -4.28 5.54 -13.80
N LYS A 113 -5.00 6.67 -13.68
CA LYS A 113 -6.46 6.71 -13.74
C LYS A 113 -7.06 6.05 -14.99
N ASP A 114 -6.38 6.19 -16.12
CA ASP A 114 -6.86 5.63 -17.39
C ASP A 114 -6.50 4.15 -17.59
N HIS A 115 -5.64 3.61 -16.74
CA HIS A 115 -5.11 2.24 -16.85
C HIS A 115 -5.73 1.25 -15.87
N VAL A 116 -6.31 1.73 -14.77
CA VAL A 116 -6.80 0.89 -13.66
C VAL A 116 -8.15 1.38 -13.15
N VAL A 117 -8.80 0.56 -12.30
CA VAL A 117 -10.02 0.93 -11.56
C VAL A 117 -9.69 0.90 -10.07
N VAL A 118 -9.75 2.05 -9.40
CA VAL A 118 -9.57 2.13 -7.93
C VAL A 118 -10.87 1.73 -7.24
N LYS A 119 -10.82 0.66 -6.43
CA LYS A 119 -11.96 0.15 -5.64
C LYS A 119 -12.08 0.82 -4.28
N GLY A 120 -11.06 1.53 -3.84
CA GLY A 120 -11.02 2.23 -2.56
C GLY A 120 -9.76 1.94 -1.76
N ALA A 121 -9.84 2.14 -0.45
CA ALA A 121 -8.75 1.90 0.48
C ALA A 121 -9.20 1.09 1.70
N LEU A 122 -8.42 0.10 2.08
CA LEU A 122 -8.49 -0.61 3.36
C LEU A 122 -7.59 0.10 4.36
N TYR A 123 -8.16 0.63 5.41
CA TYR A 123 -7.43 1.30 6.49
C TYR A 123 -7.43 0.44 7.75
N ILE A 124 -6.24 0.05 8.20
CA ILE A 124 -6.04 -0.67 9.46
C ILE A 124 -5.66 0.35 10.53
N GLU A 125 -6.59 0.62 11.43
CA GLU A 125 -6.47 1.63 12.48
C GLU A 125 -5.85 1.02 13.73
N VAL A 126 -4.72 1.58 14.19
CA VAL A 126 -3.99 1.15 15.39
C VAL A 126 -3.49 2.40 16.11
N SER A 127 -3.49 2.39 17.43
CA SER A 127 -2.95 3.48 18.24
C SER A 127 -1.42 3.61 18.07
N ASN A 128 -0.90 4.83 18.23
CA ASN A 128 0.53 5.10 18.10
C ASN A 128 1.38 4.28 19.08
N ASP A 129 0.90 4.12 20.32
CA ASP A 129 1.60 3.33 21.34
C ASP A 129 1.71 1.87 20.95
N GLU A 130 0.63 1.28 20.45
CA GLU A 130 0.64 -0.10 19.99
C GLU A 130 1.49 -0.28 18.73
N MET A 131 1.44 0.68 17.78
CA MET A 131 2.32 0.67 16.61
C MET A 131 3.79 0.70 17.02
N LYS A 132 4.18 1.61 17.96
CA LYS A 132 5.55 1.69 18.50
C LYS A 132 5.96 0.38 19.14
N LYS A 133 5.11 -0.19 19.99
CA LYS A 133 5.35 -1.48 20.67
C LYS A 133 5.58 -2.61 19.66
N ARG A 134 4.73 -2.72 18.64
CA ARG A 134 4.85 -3.77 17.60
C ARG A 134 6.12 -3.62 16.78
N LEU A 135 6.54 -2.39 16.48
CA LEU A 135 7.76 -2.10 15.72
C LEU A 135 9.01 -2.47 16.50
N LEU A 136 9.07 -2.10 17.80
CA LEU A 136 10.19 -2.45 18.67
C LEU A 136 10.32 -3.97 18.90
N GLY A 137 9.19 -4.68 18.90
CA GLY A 137 9.15 -6.15 19.02
C GLY A 137 9.40 -6.91 17.71
N ARG A 138 9.54 -6.20 16.57
CA ARG A 138 9.70 -6.83 15.27
C ARG A 138 11.17 -7.23 15.03
N ASN A 139 11.42 -8.52 14.87
CA ASN A 139 12.76 -9.07 14.63
C ASN A 139 13.02 -9.35 13.14
N GLU A 140 12.71 -8.39 12.26
CA GLU A 140 12.90 -8.55 10.80
C GLU A 140 14.24 -7.95 10.30
N GLY A 141 15.07 -7.39 11.17
CA GLY A 141 16.37 -6.83 10.82
C GLY A 141 16.30 -5.63 9.86
N ARG A 142 15.20 -4.89 9.87
CA ARG A 142 15.05 -3.71 9.03
C ARG A 142 15.87 -2.55 9.60
N ALA A 143 16.62 -1.85 8.74
CA ALA A 143 17.46 -0.73 9.14
C ALA A 143 16.67 0.46 9.73
N ASP A 144 15.36 0.55 9.40
CA ASP A 144 14.43 1.59 9.83
C ASP A 144 13.61 1.20 11.08
N ASP A 145 13.96 0.11 11.78
CA ASP A 145 13.30 -0.33 13.02
C ASP A 145 14.13 0.02 14.28
N ASN A 146 14.68 1.22 14.32
CA ASN A 146 15.27 1.81 15.51
C ASN A 146 14.34 2.89 16.11
N GLU A 147 14.51 3.18 17.39
CA GLU A 147 13.57 4.04 18.14
C GLU A 147 13.41 5.44 17.55
N GLU A 148 14.51 6.05 17.09
CA GLU A 148 14.49 7.38 16.49
C GLU A 148 13.71 7.39 15.15
N THR A 149 14.00 6.43 14.29
CA THR A 149 13.34 6.31 12.99
C THR A 149 11.87 5.93 13.15
N ILE A 150 11.52 5.07 14.12
CA ILE A 150 10.14 4.74 14.45
C ILE A 150 9.35 5.99 14.82
N GLY A 151 9.91 6.87 15.66
CA GLY A 151 9.29 8.15 16.02
C GLY A 151 8.99 9.01 14.79
N LYS A 152 9.98 9.19 13.92
CA LYS A 152 9.84 9.97 12.67
C LYS A 152 8.77 9.35 11.74
N ARG A 153 8.72 8.04 11.63
CA ARG A 153 7.71 7.33 10.80
C ARG A 153 6.29 7.50 11.33
N LEU A 154 6.11 7.48 12.65
CA LEU A 154 4.81 7.75 13.28
C LEU A 154 4.39 9.20 13.05
N GLU A 155 5.30 10.15 13.22
CA GLU A 155 5.03 11.57 12.94
C GLU A 155 4.66 11.80 11.46
N THR A 156 5.41 11.21 10.54
CA THR A 156 5.11 11.25 9.10
C THR A 156 3.73 10.67 8.79
N PHE A 157 3.37 9.54 9.43
CA PHE A 157 2.04 8.94 9.27
C PHE A 157 0.92 9.90 9.73
N GLU A 158 1.07 10.51 10.89
CA GLU A 158 0.06 11.45 11.42
C GLU A 158 -0.10 12.69 10.54
N LYS A 159 1.01 13.28 10.10
CA LYS A 159 0.98 14.52 9.32
C LYS A 159 0.58 14.31 7.86
N GLU A 160 1.11 13.28 7.22
CA GLU A 160 1.02 13.11 5.78
C GLU A 160 -0.06 12.09 5.37
N THR A 161 -0.14 10.96 6.11
CA THR A 161 -0.98 9.84 5.67
C THR A 161 -2.37 9.86 6.28
N LYS A 162 -2.53 10.35 7.49
CA LYS A 162 -3.86 10.45 8.12
C LYS A 162 -4.85 11.33 7.33
N PRO A 163 -4.44 12.46 6.74
CA PRO A 163 -5.31 13.22 5.84
C PRO A 163 -5.79 12.44 4.61
N ILE A 164 -5.00 11.44 4.16
CA ILE A 164 -5.38 10.56 3.05
C ILE A 164 -6.51 9.59 3.46
N VAL A 165 -6.51 9.14 4.70
CA VAL A 165 -7.63 8.33 5.25
C VAL A 165 -8.92 9.14 5.17
N GLU A 166 -8.89 10.41 5.59
CA GLU A 166 -10.04 11.32 5.51
C GLU A 166 -10.48 11.59 4.06
N TYR A 167 -9.52 11.67 3.13
CA TYR A 167 -9.82 11.79 1.71
C TYR A 167 -10.68 10.62 1.22
N PHE A 168 -10.27 9.36 1.48
CA PHE A 168 -11.04 8.19 1.08
C PHE A 168 -12.38 8.08 1.83
N GLU A 169 -12.45 8.52 3.07
CA GLU A 169 -13.69 8.56 3.84
C GLU A 169 -14.71 9.53 3.23
N ARG A 170 -14.31 10.74 2.86
CA ARG A 170 -15.15 11.71 2.14
C ARG A 170 -15.65 11.17 0.79
N GLN A 171 -14.84 10.36 0.11
CA GLN A 171 -15.21 9.69 -1.14
C GLN A 171 -16.12 8.46 -0.93
N LYS A 172 -16.43 8.08 0.31
CA LYS A 172 -17.17 6.86 0.68
C LYS A 172 -16.53 5.56 0.17
N ASN A 173 -15.22 5.59 -0.08
CA ASN A 173 -14.42 4.49 -0.60
C ASN A 173 -13.43 3.94 0.44
N LEU A 174 -13.64 4.22 1.73
CA LEU A 174 -12.84 3.69 2.83
C LEU A 174 -13.46 2.43 3.42
N ILE A 175 -12.63 1.43 3.68
CA ILE A 175 -12.94 0.27 4.52
C ILE A 175 -12.10 0.41 5.78
N ARG A 176 -12.68 0.87 6.87
CA ARG A 176 -12.00 1.04 8.16
C ARG A 176 -12.12 -0.23 8.97
N ILE A 177 -11.00 -0.72 9.52
CA ILE A 177 -10.89 -1.93 10.33
C ILE A 177 -10.10 -1.63 11.60
N ASP A 178 -10.61 -2.10 12.73
CA ASP A 178 -9.93 -2.01 14.02
C ASP A 178 -8.74 -2.97 14.09
N GLY A 179 -7.54 -2.43 13.99
CA GLY A 179 -6.28 -3.18 14.04
C GLY A 179 -5.78 -3.49 15.45
N MET A 180 -6.54 -3.13 16.50
CA MET A 180 -6.23 -3.50 17.89
C MET A 180 -6.60 -4.95 18.22
N LYS A 181 -7.39 -5.58 17.38
CA LYS A 181 -7.80 -6.99 17.47
C LYS A 181 -6.64 -7.94 17.19
N THR A 182 -6.83 -9.21 17.50
CA THR A 182 -5.88 -10.27 17.11
C THR A 182 -5.78 -10.40 15.60
N VAL A 183 -4.70 -11.02 15.12
CA VAL A 183 -4.46 -11.19 13.68
C VAL A 183 -5.62 -11.95 13.00
N ASP A 184 -6.19 -12.95 13.70
CA ASP A 184 -7.26 -13.79 13.17
C ASP A 184 -8.60 -13.05 13.11
N GLU A 185 -8.99 -12.38 14.19
CA GLU A 185 -10.19 -11.53 14.24
C GLU A 185 -10.16 -10.43 13.19
N LEU A 186 -8.99 -9.78 13.04
CA LEU A 186 -8.79 -8.75 12.03
C LEU A 186 -8.97 -9.32 10.61
N SER A 187 -8.45 -10.52 10.36
CA SER A 187 -8.62 -11.21 9.07
C SER A 187 -10.06 -11.56 8.78
N GLU A 188 -10.82 -11.93 9.80
CA GLU A 188 -12.25 -12.24 9.68
C GLU A 188 -13.07 -10.98 9.39
N ASP A 189 -12.80 -9.89 10.11
CA ASP A 189 -13.44 -8.59 9.85
C ASP A 189 -13.19 -8.12 8.41
N ILE A 190 -11.95 -8.21 7.95
CA ILE A 190 -11.60 -7.87 6.56
C ILE A 190 -12.38 -8.75 5.57
N ALA A 191 -12.45 -10.07 5.82
CA ALA A 191 -13.15 -10.99 4.94
C ALA A 191 -14.65 -10.67 4.86
N ASN A 192 -15.26 -10.32 5.96
CA ASN A 192 -16.68 -9.93 6.01
C ASN A 192 -16.90 -8.63 5.22
N LYS A 193 -16.06 -7.62 5.44
CA LYS A 193 -16.11 -6.36 4.68
C LYS A 193 -15.87 -6.55 3.18
N PHE A 194 -14.99 -7.47 2.79
CA PHE A 194 -14.75 -7.77 1.38
C PHE A 194 -15.98 -8.39 0.71
N LYS A 195 -16.69 -9.31 1.41
CA LYS A 195 -17.95 -9.89 0.91
C LYS A 195 -19.03 -8.80 0.77
N GLU A 196 -19.20 -7.95 1.80
CA GLU A 196 -20.17 -6.83 1.77
C GLU A 196 -19.93 -5.86 0.61
N LYS A 197 -18.68 -5.65 0.24
CA LYS A 197 -18.26 -4.69 -0.81
C LYS A 197 -18.07 -5.33 -2.20
N GLY A 198 -18.27 -6.64 -2.36
CA GLY A 198 -18.04 -7.35 -3.62
C GLY A 198 -16.56 -7.38 -4.03
N LEU A 199 -15.65 -7.45 -3.06
CA LEU A 199 -14.19 -7.51 -3.24
C LEU A 199 -13.63 -8.91 -3.01
N ALA A 200 -14.46 -9.85 -2.59
CA ALA A 200 -14.07 -11.24 -2.31
C ALA A 200 -13.71 -12.04 -3.57
#